data_f7da76931d61e886743e4466b8e636da
#
_entry.id   f7da76931d61e886743e4466b8e636da
#
_cell.length_a   1.000
_cell.length_b   1.000
_cell.length_c   1.000
_cell.angle_alpha   90.00
_cell.angle_beta   90.00
_cell.angle_gamma   90.00
#
_symmetry.space_group_name_H-M   'P 1'
#
loop_
_entity.id
_entity.type
_entity.pdbx_description
1 polymer ?
#
loop_
_entity_poly.entity_id
_entity_poly.type
_entity_poly.pdbx_seq_one_letter_code
_entity_poly.pdbx_strand_id
1 'polypeptide(L)'
;MSTLHPFWQQALSDAHHPVTVGTGREWSKSAFRQAVHAPPAAMTRLGAGLQPRYGWLGFHSTSQGFDMALLAIIHAAIAGFMLFFTAVVPQAAFKTLSAKAVGAFLRVLFPRLFLFGLALSLVASGAALAAGAGWQLHVSLVVAAGFAVNVFVLTPRINFYRDRDLDGDAAAKRIFGLLHLASVAIFLAQLAGSLAIVGMFLYAPF
;
A
#
# COMPACT_ATOMS: atom_id res chain seq x y z
N MET A 1 10.07 1.89 50.72
CA MET A 1 10.42 0.58 50.21
C MET A 1 9.34 0.19 49.20
N SER A 2 9.58 0.45 47.95
CA SER A 2 8.63 0.20 46.85
C SER A 2 8.80 -1.23 46.33
N THR A 3 7.77 -2.03 46.50
CA THR A 3 7.69 -3.40 45.98
C THR A 3 7.64 -3.37 44.45
N LEU A 4 8.62 -4.00 43.83
CA LEU A 4 8.67 -4.21 42.40
C LEU A 4 7.45 -5.03 41.92
N HIS A 5 6.85 -4.63 40.79
CA HIS A 5 5.68 -5.25 40.16
C HIS A 5 5.97 -6.73 39.85
N PRO A 6 5.03 -7.65 40.07
CA PRO A 6 5.22 -9.10 39.88
C PRO A 6 5.80 -9.52 38.53
N PHE A 7 5.53 -8.75 37.49
CA PHE A 7 6.05 -8.97 36.12
C PHE A 7 7.59 -8.96 36.06
N TRP A 8 8.24 -8.08 36.82
CA TRP A 8 9.72 -7.98 36.83
C TRP A 8 10.37 -9.08 37.65
N GLN A 9 9.69 -9.64 38.64
CA GLN A 9 10.19 -10.77 39.42
C GLN A 9 10.23 -12.04 38.57
N GLN A 10 9.25 -12.24 37.68
CA GLN A 10 9.23 -13.40 36.79
C GLN A 10 10.32 -13.31 35.72
N ALA A 11 10.55 -12.10 35.12
CA ALA A 11 11.61 -11.88 34.14
C ALA A 11 13.03 -12.11 34.69
N LEU A 12 13.25 -11.83 36.00
CA LEU A 12 14.53 -12.08 36.66
C LEU A 12 14.73 -13.55 37.04
N SER A 13 13.64 -14.31 37.29
CA SER A 13 13.68 -15.74 37.53
C SER A 13 14.06 -16.54 36.26
N ASP A 14 13.54 -16.09 35.11
CA ASP A 14 13.79 -16.77 33.83
C ASP A 14 15.23 -16.52 33.31
N ALA A 15 15.89 -15.45 33.77
CA ALA A 15 17.28 -15.13 33.41
C ALA A 15 18.33 -16.05 34.11
N HIS A 16 17.94 -16.84 35.10
CA HIS A 16 18.83 -17.72 35.82
C HIS A 16 18.77 -19.21 35.40
N HIS A 17 17.97 -19.57 34.38
CA HIS A 17 18.04 -20.89 33.79
C HIS A 17 19.29 -21.01 32.92
N PRO A 18 20.24 -21.94 33.24
CA PRO A 18 21.37 -22.16 32.36
C PRO A 18 20.84 -22.67 31.02
N VAL A 19 21.17 -21.95 29.94
CA VAL A 19 20.97 -22.42 28.58
C VAL A 19 21.75 -23.73 28.46
N THR A 20 21.06 -24.82 28.49
CA THR A 20 21.66 -26.14 28.13
C THR A 20 21.96 -26.06 26.64
N VAL A 21 23.20 -25.70 26.33
CA VAL A 21 23.76 -25.89 25.01
C VAL A 21 23.74 -27.39 24.78
N GLY A 22 22.85 -27.84 23.89
CA GLY A 22 22.79 -29.24 23.49
C GLY A 22 24.18 -29.66 23.03
N THR A 23 24.77 -30.58 23.79
CA THR A 23 26.08 -31.17 23.52
C THR A 23 26.09 -31.70 22.10
N GLY A 24 26.91 -31.09 21.26
CA GLY A 24 27.12 -31.53 19.89
C GLY A 24 27.45 -33.02 19.89
N ARG A 25 26.80 -33.77 19.01
CA ARG A 25 27.10 -35.18 18.79
C ARG A 25 28.62 -35.31 18.56
N GLU A 26 29.32 -35.95 19.46
CA GLU A 26 30.71 -36.34 19.23
C GLU A 26 30.74 -37.25 17.99
N TRP A 27 31.30 -36.74 16.91
CA TRP A 27 31.55 -37.54 15.72
C TRP A 27 32.61 -38.60 16.09
N SER A 28 32.22 -39.88 16.10
CA SER A 28 33.19 -40.94 16.31
C SER A 28 34.21 -40.92 15.18
N LYS A 29 35.48 -41.19 15.51
CA LYS A 29 36.56 -41.23 14.52
C LYS A 29 36.29 -42.21 13.37
N SER A 30 35.40 -43.20 13.59
CA SER A 30 34.91 -44.11 12.55
C SER A 30 33.98 -43.45 11.53
N ALA A 31 33.10 -42.56 11.97
CA ALA A 31 32.19 -41.84 11.06
C ALA A 31 32.94 -40.86 10.15
N PHE A 32 34.01 -40.23 10.67
CA PHE A 32 34.86 -39.36 9.87
C PHE A 32 35.65 -40.15 8.80
N ARG A 33 36.18 -41.35 9.10
CA ARG A 33 36.85 -42.17 8.09
C ARG A 33 35.91 -42.68 7.00
N GLN A 34 34.66 -43.00 7.33
CA GLN A 34 33.67 -43.40 6.32
C GLN A 34 33.29 -42.24 5.38
N ALA A 35 33.25 -41.01 5.87
CA ALA A 35 32.95 -39.84 5.05
C ALA A 35 34.08 -39.51 4.04
N VAL A 36 35.33 -39.72 4.42
CA VAL A 36 36.51 -39.42 3.56
C VAL A 36 36.66 -40.41 2.39
N HIS A 37 36.17 -41.64 2.52
CA HIS A 37 36.26 -42.67 1.48
C HIS A 37 34.96 -42.97 0.75
N ALA A 38 33.92 -42.12 0.92
CA ALA A 38 32.65 -42.30 0.24
C ALA A 38 32.75 -41.89 -1.24
N PRO A 39 32.22 -42.68 -2.20
CA PRO A 39 32.21 -42.28 -3.61
C PRO A 39 31.37 -41.01 -3.83
N PRO A 40 31.64 -40.20 -4.87
CA PRO A 40 31.02 -38.92 -5.09
C PRO A 40 29.47 -38.93 -5.11
N ALA A 41 28.88 -40.09 -5.52
CA ALA A 41 27.41 -40.24 -5.52
C ALA A 41 26.80 -40.38 -4.11
N ALA A 42 27.57 -40.72 -3.08
CA ALA A 42 27.09 -40.77 -1.70
C ALA A 42 27.13 -39.42 -1.00
N MET A 43 27.99 -38.49 -1.44
CA MET A 43 28.06 -37.13 -0.92
C MET A 43 26.80 -36.31 -1.28
N THR A 44 26.18 -36.58 -2.43
CA THR A 44 24.94 -35.87 -2.85
C THR A 44 23.73 -36.20 -1.97
N ARG A 45 23.70 -37.41 -1.36
CA ARG A 45 22.62 -37.82 -0.43
C ARG A 45 22.83 -37.33 1.01
N LEU A 46 24.07 -37.16 1.44
CA LEU A 46 24.37 -36.60 2.76
C LEU A 46 24.20 -35.09 2.80
N GLY A 47 24.37 -34.38 1.68
CA GLY A 47 24.13 -32.94 1.55
C GLY A 47 22.65 -32.55 1.60
N ALA A 48 21.74 -33.45 1.22
CA ALA A 48 20.30 -33.18 1.22
C ALA A 48 19.66 -33.11 2.62
N GLY A 49 20.35 -33.62 3.66
CA GLY A 49 19.88 -33.58 5.05
C GLY A 49 20.50 -32.47 5.90
N LEU A 50 21.51 -31.78 5.40
CA LEU A 50 22.19 -30.66 6.08
C LEU A 50 21.94 -29.34 5.34
N GLN A 51 20.71 -29.06 4.99
CA GLN A 51 20.36 -27.68 4.69
C GLN A 51 20.54 -26.88 5.99
N PRO A 52 21.44 -25.90 6.02
CA PRO A 52 21.54 -25.01 7.17
C PRO A 52 20.18 -24.29 7.30
N ARG A 53 19.43 -24.67 8.32
CA ARG A 53 18.24 -23.93 8.79
C ARG A 53 18.68 -22.59 9.39
N TYR A 54 19.60 -21.91 8.73
CA TYR A 54 19.95 -20.55 9.09
C TYR A 54 19.02 -19.61 8.35
N GLY A 55 17.95 -19.24 8.98
CA GLY A 55 17.58 -17.89 9.35
C GLY A 55 17.52 -16.81 8.26
N TRP A 56 17.45 -17.14 6.95
CA TRP A 56 17.08 -16.17 5.91
C TRP A 56 15.57 -15.89 5.91
N LEU A 57 14.78 -16.72 6.59
CA LEU A 57 13.31 -16.57 6.66
C LEU A 57 12.85 -15.44 7.60
N GLY A 58 13.68 -14.95 8.51
CA GLY A 58 13.31 -13.89 9.45
C GLY A 58 13.43 -12.48 8.88
N PHE A 59 14.36 -12.24 7.97
CA PHE A 59 14.56 -10.90 7.40
C PHE A 59 13.55 -10.52 6.31
N HIS A 60 13.07 -11.51 5.54
CA HIS A 60 12.05 -11.26 4.53
C HIS A 60 10.65 -11.03 5.13
N SER A 61 10.32 -11.63 6.26
CA SER A 61 8.99 -11.48 6.87
C SER A 61 8.78 -10.11 7.53
N THR A 62 9.82 -9.52 8.10
CA THR A 62 9.74 -8.18 8.73
C THR A 62 9.69 -7.06 7.69
N SER A 63 10.45 -7.17 6.59
CA SER A 63 10.39 -6.18 5.50
C SER A 63 9.05 -6.23 4.77
N GLN A 64 8.52 -7.41 4.45
CA GLN A 64 7.23 -7.57 3.78
C GLN A 64 6.06 -7.00 4.62
N GLY A 65 6.07 -7.22 5.93
CA GLY A 65 5.05 -6.65 6.83
C GLY A 65 5.09 -5.13 6.85
N PHE A 66 6.28 -4.54 6.88
CA PHE A 66 6.46 -3.08 6.82
C PHE A 66 6.00 -2.51 5.47
N ASP A 67 6.39 -3.13 4.36
CA ASP A 67 6.04 -2.67 3.01
C ASP A 67 4.52 -2.73 2.77
N MET A 68 3.84 -3.77 3.25
CA MET A 68 2.39 -3.89 3.19
C MET A 68 1.67 -2.87 4.08
N ALA A 69 2.19 -2.59 5.27
CA ALA A 69 1.67 -1.55 6.14
C ALA A 69 1.82 -0.16 5.49
N LEU A 70 2.97 0.14 4.91
CA LEU A 70 3.22 1.39 4.20
C LEU A 70 2.25 1.55 3.02
N LEU A 71 2.03 0.51 2.23
CA LEU A 71 1.08 0.50 1.13
C LEU A 71 -0.34 0.81 1.62
N ALA A 72 -0.79 0.16 2.70
CA ALA A 72 -2.11 0.39 3.28
C ALA A 72 -2.25 1.82 3.82
N ILE A 73 -1.23 2.38 4.47
CA ILE A 73 -1.20 3.76 4.95
C ILE A 73 -1.34 4.75 3.78
N ILE A 74 -0.62 4.53 2.68
CA ILE A 74 -0.72 5.41 1.51
C ILE A 74 -2.13 5.36 0.91
N HIS A 75 -2.73 4.16 0.75
CA HIS A 75 -4.09 4.05 0.26
C HIS A 75 -5.14 4.60 1.24
N ALA A 76 -4.91 4.51 2.55
CA ALA A 76 -5.74 5.18 3.55
C ALA A 76 -5.66 6.70 3.43
N ALA A 77 -4.47 7.26 3.16
CA ALA A 77 -4.31 8.68 2.89
C ALA A 77 -5.03 9.10 1.60
N ILE A 78 -4.94 8.29 0.52
CA ILE A 78 -5.68 8.52 -0.72
C ILE A 78 -7.19 8.53 -0.46
N ALA A 79 -7.73 7.52 0.20
CA ALA A 79 -9.15 7.45 0.54
C ALA A 79 -9.57 8.60 1.45
N GLY A 80 -8.75 8.94 2.45
CA GLY A 80 -9.02 10.02 3.41
C GLY A 80 -9.14 11.38 2.74
N PHE A 81 -8.20 11.78 1.88
CA PHE A 81 -8.29 13.06 1.19
C PHE A 81 -9.45 13.11 0.18
N MET A 82 -9.76 11.98 -0.47
CA MET A 82 -10.89 11.88 -1.39
C MET A 82 -12.23 12.05 -0.66
N LEU A 83 -12.39 11.39 0.49
CA LEU A 83 -13.58 11.52 1.33
C LEU A 83 -13.70 12.94 1.90
N PHE A 84 -12.62 13.50 2.44
CA PHE A 84 -12.60 14.87 2.96
C PHE A 84 -12.97 15.87 1.86
N PHE A 85 -12.38 15.73 0.67
CA PHE A 85 -12.72 16.59 -0.45
C PHE A 85 -14.21 16.50 -0.77
N THR A 86 -14.75 15.29 -0.92
CA THR A 86 -16.16 15.09 -1.30
C THR A 86 -17.14 15.61 -0.24
N ALA A 87 -16.84 15.39 1.04
CA ALA A 87 -17.73 15.73 2.13
C ALA A 87 -17.68 17.20 2.54
N VAL A 88 -16.53 17.86 2.42
CA VAL A 88 -16.30 19.17 3.04
C VAL A 88 -16.17 20.28 2.01
N VAL A 89 -15.30 20.10 1.01
CA VAL A 89 -14.86 21.21 0.16
C VAL A 89 -15.98 21.79 -0.71
N PRO A 90 -16.77 21.00 -1.47
CA PRO A 90 -17.85 21.56 -2.28
C PRO A 90 -18.92 22.21 -1.41
N GLN A 91 -19.28 21.58 -0.29
CA GLN A 91 -20.31 22.14 0.60
C GLN A 91 -19.89 23.48 1.19
N ALA A 92 -18.65 23.62 1.64
CA ALA A 92 -18.11 24.88 2.13
C ALA A 92 -18.08 25.93 1.00
N ALA A 93 -17.57 25.57 -0.18
CA ALA A 93 -17.48 26.48 -1.32
C ALA A 93 -18.86 27.01 -1.77
N PHE A 94 -19.86 26.13 -1.92
CA PHE A 94 -21.21 26.52 -2.34
C PHE A 94 -21.98 27.37 -1.29
N LYS A 95 -21.62 27.21 0.01
CA LYS A 95 -22.23 28.01 1.08
C LYS A 95 -21.63 29.40 1.22
N THR A 96 -20.35 29.58 0.86
CA THR A 96 -19.59 30.80 1.17
C THR A 96 -19.24 31.65 -0.04
N LEU A 97 -19.24 31.06 -1.25
CA LEU A 97 -18.82 31.74 -2.47
C LEU A 97 -19.98 31.91 -3.45
N SER A 98 -19.94 32.98 -4.26
CA SER A 98 -20.86 33.14 -5.39
C SER A 98 -20.61 32.02 -6.43
N ALA A 99 -21.62 31.71 -7.25
CA ALA A 99 -21.53 30.68 -8.29
C ALA A 99 -20.34 30.87 -9.25
N LYS A 100 -20.02 32.11 -9.60
CA LYS A 100 -18.86 32.49 -10.43
C LYS A 100 -17.55 32.18 -9.70
N ALA A 101 -17.47 32.54 -8.41
CA ALA A 101 -16.27 32.29 -7.58
C ALA A 101 -16.06 30.79 -7.33
N VAL A 102 -17.13 30.01 -7.08
CA VAL A 102 -17.04 28.53 -6.98
C VAL A 102 -16.46 27.95 -8.26
N GLY A 103 -16.93 28.36 -9.42
CA GLY A 103 -16.40 27.87 -10.70
C GLY A 103 -14.91 28.14 -10.88
N ALA A 104 -14.46 29.36 -10.56
CA ALA A 104 -13.05 29.73 -10.63
C ALA A 104 -12.20 28.91 -9.61
N PHE A 105 -12.69 28.78 -8.39
CA PHE A 105 -12.04 28.00 -7.33
C PHE A 105 -11.86 26.53 -7.73
N LEU A 106 -12.90 25.86 -8.20
CA LEU A 106 -12.86 24.46 -8.57
C LEU A 106 -11.94 24.18 -9.77
N ARG A 107 -11.84 25.11 -10.73
CA ARG A 107 -10.89 25.02 -11.86
C ARG A 107 -9.43 24.96 -11.41
N VAL A 108 -9.10 25.64 -10.33
CA VAL A 108 -7.75 25.66 -9.77
C VAL A 108 -7.53 24.45 -8.87
N LEU A 109 -8.55 24.04 -8.15
CA LEU A 109 -8.46 22.98 -7.14
C LEU A 109 -8.38 21.57 -7.75
N PHE A 110 -9.26 21.24 -8.72
CA PHE A 110 -9.31 19.89 -9.28
C PHE A 110 -8.00 19.40 -9.90
N PRO A 111 -7.30 20.19 -10.75
CA PRO A 111 -6.01 19.73 -11.26
C PRO A 111 -4.99 19.41 -10.16
N ARG A 112 -4.94 20.25 -9.11
CA ARG A 112 -4.05 20.04 -7.97
C ARG A 112 -4.40 18.80 -7.16
N LEU A 113 -5.70 18.59 -6.92
CA LEU A 113 -6.22 17.41 -6.25
C LEU A 113 -5.82 16.11 -6.99
N PHE A 114 -6.06 16.09 -8.30
CA PHE A 114 -5.76 14.92 -9.12
C PHE A 114 -4.25 14.69 -9.26
N LEU A 115 -3.42 15.73 -9.35
CA LEU A 115 -1.96 15.61 -9.34
C LEU A 115 -1.44 15.07 -8.01
N PHE A 116 -2.00 15.54 -6.90
CA PHE A 116 -1.67 15.02 -5.58
C PHE A 116 -2.03 13.52 -5.45
N GLY A 117 -3.24 13.15 -5.87
CA GLY A 117 -3.67 11.75 -5.90
C GLY A 117 -2.79 10.88 -6.81
N LEU A 118 -2.41 11.41 -7.99
CA LEU A 118 -1.49 10.72 -8.90
C LEU A 118 -0.13 10.47 -8.24
N ALA A 119 0.46 11.49 -7.61
CA ALA A 119 1.74 11.35 -6.92
C ALA A 119 1.68 10.28 -5.82
N LEU A 120 0.67 10.32 -4.95
CA LEU A 120 0.49 9.30 -3.91
C LEU A 120 0.30 7.90 -4.51
N SER A 121 -0.48 7.77 -5.59
CA SER A 121 -0.73 6.47 -6.22
C SER A 121 0.52 5.89 -6.89
N LEU A 122 1.40 6.74 -7.43
CA LEU A 122 2.70 6.30 -7.97
C LEU A 122 3.62 5.83 -6.84
N VAL A 123 3.64 6.52 -5.70
CA VAL A 123 4.38 6.06 -4.51
C VAL A 123 3.81 4.73 -4.00
N ALA A 124 2.49 4.58 -3.94
CA ALA A 124 1.83 3.32 -3.60
C ALA A 124 2.20 2.19 -4.57
N SER A 125 2.25 2.48 -5.89
CA SER A 125 2.68 1.50 -6.89
C SER A 125 4.13 1.06 -6.70
N GLY A 126 5.02 2.01 -6.36
CA GLY A 126 6.42 1.71 -6.00
C GLY A 126 6.53 0.83 -4.76
N ALA A 127 5.77 1.14 -3.71
CA ALA A 127 5.73 0.33 -2.49
C ALA A 127 5.18 -1.08 -2.75
N ALA A 128 4.10 -1.20 -3.54
CA ALA A 128 3.54 -2.50 -3.93
C ALA A 128 4.53 -3.34 -4.76
N LEU A 129 5.28 -2.70 -5.66
CA LEU A 129 6.32 -3.36 -6.44
C LEU A 129 7.46 -3.86 -5.53
N ALA A 130 7.95 -3.04 -4.61
CA ALA A 130 8.99 -3.40 -3.65
C ALA A 130 8.56 -4.56 -2.73
N ALA A 131 7.28 -4.57 -2.32
CA ALA A 131 6.69 -5.64 -1.51
C ALA A 131 6.44 -6.94 -2.29
N GLY A 132 6.60 -6.97 -3.62
CA GLY A 132 6.18 -8.10 -4.45
C GLY A 132 4.66 -8.35 -4.44
N ALA A 133 3.88 -7.32 -4.13
CA ALA A 133 2.44 -7.39 -3.91
C ALA A 133 1.68 -7.33 -5.25
N GLY A 134 1.48 -8.47 -5.90
CA GLY A 134 1.03 -8.57 -7.28
C GLY A 134 -0.29 -7.84 -7.58
N TRP A 135 -1.41 -8.23 -6.94
CA TRP A 135 -2.72 -7.62 -7.25
C TRP A 135 -2.82 -6.17 -6.70
N GLN A 136 -2.17 -5.87 -5.59
CA GLN A 136 -2.15 -4.51 -5.03
C GLN A 136 -1.41 -3.53 -5.95
N LEU A 137 -0.34 -3.99 -6.61
CA LEU A 137 0.34 -3.23 -7.65
C LEU A 137 -0.61 -2.87 -8.80
N HIS A 138 -1.39 -3.84 -9.29
CA HIS A 138 -2.36 -3.58 -10.36
C HIS A 138 -3.42 -2.56 -9.92
N VAL A 139 -3.97 -2.69 -8.72
CA VAL A 139 -4.94 -1.72 -8.18
C VAL A 139 -4.30 -0.33 -8.06
N SER A 140 -3.10 -0.23 -7.50
CA SER A 140 -2.38 1.05 -7.36
C SER A 140 -2.13 1.72 -8.71
N LEU A 141 -1.73 0.95 -9.73
CA LEU A 141 -1.54 1.44 -11.10
C LEU A 141 -2.86 1.91 -11.75
N VAL A 142 -3.95 1.19 -11.54
CA VAL A 142 -5.28 1.59 -12.03
C VAL A 142 -5.74 2.88 -11.34
N VAL A 143 -5.50 3.02 -10.03
CA VAL A 143 -5.79 4.26 -9.28
C VAL A 143 -4.94 5.41 -9.84
N ALA A 144 -3.65 5.21 -10.08
CA ALA A 144 -2.78 6.22 -10.68
C ALA A 144 -3.24 6.61 -12.10
N ALA A 145 -3.57 5.63 -12.95
CA ALA A 145 -4.09 5.87 -14.29
C ALA A 145 -5.40 6.68 -14.26
N GLY A 146 -6.29 6.40 -13.32
CA GLY A 146 -7.53 7.16 -13.14
C GLY A 146 -7.26 8.63 -12.79
N PHE A 147 -6.31 8.92 -11.90
CA PHE A 147 -5.91 10.30 -11.60
C PHE A 147 -5.26 10.98 -12.82
N ALA A 148 -4.41 10.27 -13.57
CA ALA A 148 -3.81 10.79 -14.79
C ALA A 148 -4.88 11.13 -15.84
N VAL A 149 -5.85 10.25 -16.08
CA VAL A 149 -6.97 10.50 -16.99
C VAL A 149 -7.79 11.70 -16.52
N ASN A 150 -8.09 11.80 -15.24
CA ASN A 150 -8.83 12.95 -14.69
C ASN A 150 -8.08 14.27 -14.91
N VAL A 151 -6.78 14.34 -14.61
CA VAL A 151 -6.03 15.61 -14.71
C VAL A 151 -5.69 15.98 -16.14
N PHE A 152 -5.22 15.04 -16.95
CA PHE A 152 -4.67 15.36 -18.28
C PHE A 152 -5.71 15.29 -19.42
N VAL A 153 -6.80 14.51 -19.22
CA VAL A 153 -7.79 14.28 -20.29
C VAL A 153 -9.13 14.92 -19.94
N LEU A 154 -9.70 14.57 -18.78
CA LEU A 154 -11.08 14.98 -18.46
C LEU A 154 -11.17 16.44 -18.00
N THR A 155 -10.30 16.87 -17.09
CA THR A 155 -10.36 18.24 -16.56
C THR A 155 -10.24 19.32 -17.64
N PRO A 156 -9.32 19.28 -18.61
CA PRO A 156 -9.27 20.24 -19.69
C PRO A 156 -10.55 20.27 -20.55
N ARG A 157 -11.07 19.08 -20.88
CA ARG A 157 -12.29 18.94 -21.68
C ARG A 157 -13.53 19.40 -20.93
N ILE A 158 -13.66 19.06 -19.64
CA ILE A 158 -14.75 19.53 -18.78
C ILE A 158 -14.77 21.05 -18.73
N ASN A 159 -13.61 21.69 -18.53
CA ASN A 159 -13.51 23.14 -18.50
C ASN A 159 -13.88 23.76 -19.85
N PHE A 160 -13.40 23.21 -20.95
CA PHE A 160 -13.73 23.68 -22.29
C PHE A 160 -15.24 23.61 -22.59
N TYR A 161 -15.90 22.50 -22.35
CA TYR A 161 -17.33 22.37 -22.61
C TYR A 161 -18.19 23.14 -21.60
N ARG A 162 -17.71 23.33 -20.37
CA ARG A 162 -18.37 24.22 -19.41
C ARG A 162 -18.38 25.68 -19.89
N ASP A 163 -17.30 26.17 -20.46
CA ASP A 163 -17.23 27.53 -20.96
C ASP A 163 -18.23 27.73 -22.11
N ARG A 164 -18.30 26.77 -23.04
CA ARG A 164 -19.30 26.79 -24.14
C ARG A 164 -20.74 26.68 -23.66
N ASP A 165 -21.01 25.89 -22.61
CA ASP A 165 -22.34 25.84 -21.96
C ASP A 165 -22.73 27.19 -21.37
N LEU A 166 -21.78 27.88 -20.74
CA LEU A 166 -22.02 29.25 -20.21
C LEU A 166 -22.29 30.28 -21.31
N ASP A 167 -21.74 30.07 -22.51
CA ASP A 167 -22.00 30.86 -23.72
C ASP A 167 -23.34 30.51 -24.43
N GLY A 168 -24.10 29.53 -23.87
CA GLY A 168 -25.44 29.17 -24.36
C GLY A 168 -25.47 27.97 -25.33
N ASP A 169 -24.36 27.22 -25.51
CA ASP A 169 -24.32 26.05 -26.38
C ASP A 169 -24.97 24.83 -25.69
N ALA A 170 -26.22 24.52 -26.05
CA ALA A 170 -26.98 23.40 -25.49
C ALA A 170 -26.33 22.02 -25.75
N ALA A 171 -25.61 21.85 -26.86
CA ALA A 171 -24.87 20.62 -27.14
C ALA A 171 -23.68 20.46 -26.19
N ALA A 172 -22.95 21.55 -25.91
CA ALA A 172 -21.85 21.60 -24.98
C ALA A 172 -22.28 21.24 -23.55
N LYS A 173 -23.46 21.66 -23.11
CA LYS A 173 -24.05 21.29 -21.82
C LYS A 173 -24.16 19.76 -21.62
N ARG A 174 -24.64 19.06 -22.65
CA ARG A 174 -24.76 17.60 -22.60
C ARG A 174 -23.40 16.91 -22.51
N ILE A 175 -22.42 17.37 -23.31
CA ILE A 175 -21.07 16.82 -23.31
C ILE A 175 -20.39 17.08 -21.97
N PHE A 176 -20.51 18.29 -21.43
CA PHE A 176 -20.01 18.63 -20.10
C PHE A 176 -20.56 17.68 -19.03
N GLY A 177 -21.88 17.42 -19.03
CA GLY A 177 -22.50 16.50 -18.07
C GLY A 177 -21.96 15.08 -18.16
N LEU A 178 -21.76 14.55 -19.37
CA LEU A 178 -21.19 13.21 -19.58
C LEU A 178 -19.73 13.11 -19.13
N LEU A 179 -18.90 14.11 -19.46
CA LEU A 179 -17.50 14.14 -19.04
C LEU A 179 -17.36 14.26 -17.51
N HIS A 180 -18.21 15.09 -16.90
CA HIS A 180 -18.25 15.24 -15.45
C HIS A 180 -18.66 13.91 -14.78
N LEU A 181 -19.70 13.25 -15.28
CA LEU A 181 -20.13 11.94 -14.77
C LEU A 181 -19.02 10.89 -14.91
N ALA A 182 -18.31 10.86 -16.04
CA ALA A 182 -17.17 9.96 -16.24
C ALA A 182 -16.05 10.23 -15.22
N SER A 183 -15.73 11.51 -14.99
CA SER A 183 -14.74 11.90 -13.97
C SER A 183 -15.15 11.45 -12.56
N VAL A 184 -16.40 11.63 -12.19
CA VAL A 184 -16.94 11.17 -10.89
C VAL A 184 -16.92 9.64 -10.78
N ALA A 185 -17.30 8.93 -11.83
CA ALA A 185 -17.28 7.46 -11.83
C ALA A 185 -15.86 6.92 -11.63
N ILE A 186 -14.85 7.48 -12.33
CA ILE A 186 -13.45 7.13 -12.15
C ILE A 186 -13.01 7.43 -10.71
N PHE A 187 -13.37 8.60 -10.18
CA PHE A 187 -13.05 8.98 -8.81
C PHE A 187 -13.62 8.00 -7.78
N LEU A 188 -14.88 7.58 -7.93
CA LEU A 188 -15.48 6.59 -7.05
C LEU A 188 -14.83 5.21 -7.17
N ALA A 189 -14.46 4.79 -8.38
CA ALA A 189 -13.73 3.54 -8.59
C ALA A 189 -12.34 3.56 -7.91
N GLN A 190 -11.63 4.69 -7.97
CA GLN A 190 -10.35 4.89 -7.29
C GLN A 190 -10.52 4.83 -5.76
N LEU A 191 -11.56 5.47 -5.23
CA LEU A 191 -11.89 5.42 -3.81
C LEU A 191 -12.16 3.97 -3.37
N ALA A 192 -13.00 3.24 -4.12
CA ALA A 192 -13.31 1.83 -3.83
C ALA A 192 -12.05 0.95 -3.88
N GLY A 193 -11.19 1.12 -4.89
CA GLY A 193 -9.92 0.40 -4.99
C GLY A 193 -8.98 0.67 -3.81
N SER A 194 -8.86 1.93 -3.39
CA SER A 194 -8.05 2.30 -2.23
C SER A 194 -8.61 1.72 -0.93
N LEU A 195 -9.92 1.77 -0.73
CA LEU A 195 -10.58 1.17 0.43
C LEU A 195 -10.46 -0.36 0.44
N ALA A 196 -10.47 -1.02 -0.73
CA ALA A 196 -10.27 -2.46 -0.81
C ALA A 196 -8.88 -2.87 -0.32
N ILE A 197 -7.81 -2.15 -0.69
CA ILE A 197 -6.45 -2.41 -0.19
C ILE A 197 -6.39 -2.23 1.34
N VAL A 198 -6.95 -1.13 1.86
CA VAL A 198 -6.99 -0.88 3.31
C VAL A 198 -7.79 -1.96 4.04
N GLY A 199 -8.96 -2.30 3.52
CA GLY A 199 -9.83 -3.32 4.09
C GLY A 199 -9.14 -4.69 4.16
N MET A 200 -8.50 -5.11 3.08
CA MET A 200 -7.76 -6.38 3.08
C MET A 200 -6.60 -6.38 4.08
N PHE A 201 -5.89 -5.28 4.22
CA PHE A 201 -4.84 -5.17 5.23
C PHE A 201 -5.38 -5.32 6.66
N LEU A 202 -6.56 -4.76 6.94
CA LEU A 202 -7.18 -4.84 8.27
C LEU A 202 -7.75 -6.22 8.60
N TYR A 203 -8.18 -6.99 7.60
CA TYR A 203 -8.86 -8.27 7.78
C TYR A 203 -8.02 -9.50 7.39
N ALA A 204 -6.87 -9.33 6.74
CA ALA A 204 -5.97 -10.44 6.47
C ALA A 204 -5.24 -10.83 7.76
N PRO A 205 -5.31 -12.10 8.20
CA PRO A 205 -4.44 -12.57 9.28
C PRO A 205 -3.00 -12.60 8.74
N PHE A 206 -2.11 -11.88 9.41
CA PHE A 206 -0.66 -11.94 9.17
C PHE A 206 -0.04 -13.14 9.85
#